data_a3b533500669abd943f13899ba918f9e
#
_entry.id   a3b533500669abd943f13899ba918f9e
#
_cell.length_a   1.000
_cell.length_b   1.000
_cell.length_c   1.000
_cell.angle_alpha   90.00
_cell.angle_beta   90.00
_cell.angle_gamma   90.00
#
_symmetry.space_group_name_H-M   'P 1'
#
loop_
_entity.id
_entity.type
_entity.pdbx_description
1 polymer ?
#
loop_
_entity_poly.entity_id
_entity_poly.type
_entity_poly.pdbx_seq_one_letter_code
_entity_poly.pdbx_strand_id
1 'polypeptide(L)'
;EVLDHHNDRGRMEKAIGELKGGFGLDRIPCGQLMANAAFLQVCLIAYNLVQTFKSVALPKGWEKFEIKNLRFRLLCRAAKLVRHAGQTILKLSHSYAHFEIFEQARWAVLSPSLAT
;
A
#
# COMPACT_ATOMS: atom_id res chain seq x y z
N GLU A 1 30.84 3.57 -6.17
CA GLU A 1 30.37 3.71 -7.57
C GLU A 1 29.89 2.39 -8.16
N VAL A 2 30.69 1.29 -8.19
CA VAL A 2 30.24 -0.03 -8.71
C VAL A 2 29.21 -0.69 -7.78
N LEU A 3 29.39 -0.59 -6.48
CA LEU A 3 28.46 -1.12 -5.48
C LEU A 3 27.11 -0.36 -5.46
N ASP A 4 27.15 0.95 -5.69
CA ASP A 4 25.94 1.78 -5.75
C ASP A 4 25.08 1.41 -6.97
N HIS A 5 25.71 1.19 -8.11
CA HIS A 5 25.04 0.76 -9.33
C HIS A 5 24.41 -0.65 -9.20
N HIS A 6 25.05 -1.53 -8.46
CA HIS A 6 24.50 -2.86 -8.16
C HIS A 6 23.30 -2.79 -7.21
N ASN A 7 23.36 -1.91 -6.22
CA ASN A 7 22.24 -1.68 -5.29
C ASN A 7 21.03 -1.05 -5.97
N ASP A 8 21.22 -0.13 -6.90
CA ASP A 8 20.15 0.51 -7.66
C ASP A 8 19.45 -0.47 -8.60
N ARG A 9 20.20 -1.38 -9.23
CA ARG A 9 19.64 -2.46 -10.02
C ARG A 9 18.74 -3.38 -9.18
N GLY A 10 19.22 -3.78 -8.01
CA GLY A 10 18.43 -4.61 -7.08
C GLY A 10 17.12 -3.94 -6.60
N ARG A 11 17.15 -2.62 -6.42
CA ARG A 11 15.94 -1.83 -6.11
C ARG A 11 14.93 -1.83 -7.24
N MET A 12 15.40 -1.67 -8.47
CA MET A 12 14.55 -1.71 -9.67
C MET A 12 13.89 -3.07 -9.85
N GLU A 13 14.67 -4.14 -9.75
CA GLU A 13 14.17 -5.51 -9.87
C GLU A 13 13.10 -5.81 -8.80
N LYS A 14 13.31 -5.35 -7.58
CA LYS A 14 12.34 -5.47 -6.49
C LYS A 14 11.06 -4.67 -6.76
N ALA A 15 11.17 -3.44 -7.25
CA ALA A 15 10.01 -2.61 -7.59
C ALA A 15 9.19 -3.22 -8.72
N ILE A 16 9.84 -3.73 -9.76
CA ILE A 16 9.18 -4.44 -10.87
C ILE A 16 8.49 -5.73 -10.37
N GLY A 17 9.16 -6.48 -9.49
CA GLY A 17 8.59 -7.67 -8.86
C GLY A 17 7.33 -7.36 -8.04
N GLU A 18 7.35 -6.27 -7.27
CA GLU A 18 6.20 -5.82 -6.48
C GLU A 18 5.06 -5.33 -7.38
N LEU A 19 5.35 -4.60 -8.46
CA LEU A 19 4.36 -4.18 -9.45
C LEU A 19 3.67 -5.38 -10.10
N LYS A 20 4.43 -6.37 -10.52
CA LYS A 20 3.89 -7.60 -11.11
C LYS A 20 3.05 -8.38 -10.11
N GLY A 21 3.64 -8.78 -9.00
CA GLY A 21 2.99 -9.67 -8.03
C GLY A 21 1.99 -9.01 -7.08
N GLY A 22 2.18 -7.72 -6.77
CA GLY A 22 1.37 -6.97 -5.80
C GLY A 22 0.25 -6.15 -6.41
N PHE A 23 0.49 -5.58 -7.59
CA PHE A 23 -0.43 -4.68 -8.29
C PHE A 23 -1.02 -5.27 -9.58
N GLY A 24 -0.70 -6.53 -9.89
CA GLY A 24 -1.31 -7.25 -11.01
C GLY A 24 -0.78 -6.87 -12.39
N LEU A 25 0.40 -6.25 -12.48
CA LEU A 25 1.00 -5.85 -13.75
C LEU A 25 1.41 -7.05 -14.64
N ASP A 26 1.48 -8.25 -14.08
CA ASP A 26 1.70 -9.51 -14.79
C ASP A 26 0.47 -9.97 -15.60
N ARG A 27 -0.70 -9.36 -15.36
CA ARG A 27 -1.97 -9.71 -16.01
C ARG A 27 -2.44 -8.58 -16.91
N ILE A 28 -1.98 -8.62 -18.15
CA ILE A 28 -2.41 -7.66 -19.18
C ILE A 28 -3.91 -7.90 -19.47
N PRO A 29 -4.80 -6.89 -19.23
CA PRO A 29 -6.24 -7.11 -19.23
C PRO A 29 -6.85 -7.35 -20.62
N CYS A 30 -6.22 -6.89 -21.71
CA CYS A 30 -6.77 -7.00 -23.05
C CYS A 30 -5.71 -6.94 -24.15
N GLY A 31 -6.14 -7.17 -25.42
CA GLY A 31 -5.26 -7.10 -26.59
C GLY A 31 -5.02 -5.69 -27.15
N GLN A 32 -5.57 -4.63 -26.51
CA GLN A 32 -5.44 -3.27 -26.99
C GLN A 32 -4.28 -2.53 -26.31
N LEU A 33 -3.34 -2.02 -27.09
CA LEU A 33 -2.13 -1.35 -26.60
C LEU A 33 -2.44 -0.15 -25.72
N MET A 34 -3.36 0.72 -26.13
CA MET A 34 -3.71 1.95 -25.38
C MET A 34 -4.36 1.64 -24.04
N ALA A 35 -5.25 0.63 -23.99
CA ALA A 35 -5.87 0.21 -22.75
C ALA A 35 -4.85 -0.40 -21.78
N ASN A 36 -3.91 -1.17 -22.29
CA ASN A 36 -2.82 -1.75 -21.49
C ASN A 36 -1.86 -0.66 -20.97
N ALA A 37 -1.59 0.38 -21.78
CA ALA A 37 -0.80 1.53 -21.35
C ALA A 37 -1.49 2.30 -20.21
N ALA A 38 -2.79 2.53 -20.32
CA ALA A 38 -3.58 3.15 -19.24
C ALA A 38 -3.57 2.28 -17.96
N PHE A 39 -3.73 0.97 -18.10
CA PHE A 39 -3.65 0.05 -16.97
C PHE A 39 -2.28 0.09 -16.27
N LEU A 40 -1.20 0.11 -17.05
CA LEU A 40 0.16 0.27 -16.52
C LEU A 40 0.29 1.55 -15.69
N GLN A 41 -0.21 2.68 -16.20
CA GLN A 41 -0.16 3.96 -15.48
C GLN A 41 -0.95 3.91 -14.16
N VAL A 42 -2.12 3.28 -14.14
CA VAL A 42 -2.89 3.09 -12.91
C VAL A 42 -2.11 2.25 -11.89
N CYS A 43 -1.46 1.17 -12.32
CA CYS A 43 -0.61 0.36 -11.44
C CYS A 43 0.57 1.16 -10.88
N LEU A 44 1.21 2.01 -11.68
CA LEU A 44 2.31 2.87 -11.24
C LEU A 44 1.84 3.94 -10.23
N ILE A 45 0.69 4.55 -10.46
CA ILE A 45 0.09 5.50 -9.51
C ILE A 45 -0.22 4.81 -8.18
N ALA A 46 -0.85 3.63 -8.23
CA ALA A 46 -1.16 2.86 -7.04
C ALA A 46 0.11 2.45 -6.28
N TYR A 47 1.16 2.03 -6.97
CA TYR A 47 2.45 1.72 -6.37
C TYR A 47 3.05 2.95 -5.67
N ASN A 48 3.11 4.10 -6.34
CA ASN A 48 3.66 5.33 -5.77
C ASN A 48 2.85 5.80 -4.55
N LEU A 49 1.53 5.69 -4.61
CA LEU A 49 0.65 6.01 -3.47
C LEU A 49 0.97 5.13 -2.26
N VAL A 50 1.17 3.83 -2.47
CA VAL A 50 1.55 2.91 -1.39
C VAL A 50 2.93 3.22 -0.84
N GLN A 51 3.92 3.56 -1.68
CA GLN A 51 5.25 3.95 -1.21
C GLN A 51 5.19 5.25 -0.38
N THR A 52 4.43 6.23 -0.82
CA THR A 52 4.20 7.47 -0.06
C THR A 52 3.50 7.17 1.27
N PHE A 53 2.46 6.35 1.27
CA PHE A 53 1.80 5.93 2.50
C PHE A 53 2.76 5.25 3.47
N LYS A 54 3.62 4.34 2.99
CA LYS A 54 4.64 3.68 3.82
C LYS A 54 5.59 4.69 4.47
N SER A 55 6.03 5.70 3.72
CA SER A 55 7.00 6.68 4.20
C SER A 55 6.42 7.70 5.18
N VAL A 56 5.15 8.08 4.98
CA VAL A 56 4.50 9.16 5.76
C VAL A 56 3.74 8.62 6.96
N ALA A 57 3.05 7.50 6.81
CA ALA A 57 2.09 7.04 7.80
C ALA A 57 2.56 5.84 8.63
N LEU A 58 3.62 5.14 8.24
CA LEU A 58 4.05 3.93 8.93
C LEU A 58 5.38 4.13 9.68
N PRO A 59 5.57 3.43 10.80
CA PRO A 59 6.81 3.50 11.56
C PRO A 59 8.00 2.90 10.79
N LYS A 60 9.22 3.30 11.15
CA LYS A 60 10.46 2.79 10.56
C LYS A 60 10.49 1.25 10.57
N GLY A 61 10.89 0.67 9.45
CA GLY A 61 10.95 -0.77 9.25
C GLY A 61 9.75 -1.35 8.50
N TRP A 62 8.62 -0.63 8.42
CA TRP A 62 7.44 -1.04 7.67
C TRP A 62 7.56 -0.78 6.17
N GLU A 63 8.43 0.13 5.77
CA GLU A 63 8.76 0.42 4.37
C GLU A 63 9.30 -0.81 3.61
N LYS A 64 9.89 -1.77 4.36
CA LYS A 64 10.47 -3.01 3.79
C LYS A 64 9.42 -4.03 3.36
N PHE A 65 8.20 -3.93 3.89
CA PHE A 65 7.15 -4.89 3.55
C PHE A 65 6.60 -4.64 2.15
N GLU A 66 6.47 -5.72 1.38
CA GLU A 66 5.72 -5.70 0.13
C GLU A 66 4.24 -5.44 0.38
N ILE A 67 3.53 -4.92 -0.63
CA ILE A 67 2.10 -4.59 -0.52
C ILE A 67 1.24 -5.78 -0.07
N LYS A 68 1.57 -7.00 -0.47
CA LYS A 68 0.86 -8.21 -0.04
C LYS A 68 0.94 -8.39 1.48
N ASN A 69 2.14 -8.26 2.04
CA ASN A 69 2.38 -8.38 3.47
C ASN A 69 1.77 -7.21 4.24
N LEU A 70 1.87 -6.00 3.69
CA LEU A 70 1.27 -4.81 4.27
C LEU A 70 -0.27 -4.95 4.35
N ARG A 71 -0.92 -5.37 3.28
CA ARG A 71 -2.37 -5.62 3.26
C ARG A 71 -2.78 -6.64 4.31
N PHE A 72 -2.07 -7.76 4.37
CA PHE A 72 -2.38 -8.82 5.33
C PHE A 72 -2.19 -8.35 6.79
N ARG A 73 -1.09 -7.65 7.07
CA ARG A 73 -0.75 -7.22 8.44
C ARG A 73 -1.57 -6.02 8.92
N LEU A 74 -1.92 -5.10 8.02
CA LEU A 74 -2.54 -3.83 8.39
C LEU A 74 -4.01 -3.73 7.99
N LEU A 75 -4.39 -4.17 6.78
CA LEU A 75 -5.70 -3.89 6.20
C LEU A 75 -6.68 -5.06 6.26
N CYS A 76 -6.21 -6.32 6.14
CA CYS A 76 -7.08 -7.49 6.18
C CYS A 76 -7.49 -7.81 7.61
N ARG A 77 -8.56 -7.16 8.09
CA ARG A 77 -9.05 -7.29 9.47
C ARG A 77 -10.53 -7.65 9.51
N ALA A 78 -10.88 -8.41 10.56
CA ALA A 78 -12.27 -8.70 10.84
C ALA A 78 -13.01 -7.41 11.20
N ALA A 79 -14.14 -7.19 10.56
CA ALA A 79 -14.97 -6.03 10.76
C ALA A 79 -16.45 -6.41 10.78
N LYS A 80 -17.25 -5.67 11.56
CA LYS A 80 -18.71 -5.79 11.59
C LYS A 80 -19.33 -4.49 11.13
N LEU A 81 -20.18 -4.56 10.12
CA LEU A 81 -20.99 -3.42 9.70
C LEU A 81 -22.26 -3.37 10.54
N VAL A 82 -22.48 -2.27 11.25
CA VAL A 82 -23.63 -2.05 12.12
C VAL A 82 -24.37 -0.81 11.65
N ARG A 83 -25.71 -0.91 11.53
CA ARG A 83 -26.57 0.25 11.31
C ARG A 83 -27.20 0.66 12.64
N HIS A 84 -27.03 1.92 13.02
CA HIS A 84 -27.61 2.49 14.23
C HIS A 84 -28.00 3.95 13.98
N ALA A 85 -29.22 4.32 14.35
CA ALA A 85 -29.74 5.69 14.21
C ALA A 85 -29.55 6.30 12.80
N GLY A 86 -29.77 5.52 11.74
CA GLY A 86 -29.58 5.98 10.35
C GLY A 86 -28.12 6.04 9.87
N GLN A 87 -27.14 5.77 10.73
CA GLN A 87 -25.74 5.75 10.41
C GLN A 87 -25.21 4.32 10.17
N THR A 88 -24.32 4.19 9.23
CA THR A 88 -23.58 2.93 8.99
C THR A 88 -22.22 3.03 9.66
N ILE A 89 -21.98 2.17 10.65
CA ILE A 89 -20.76 2.16 11.46
C ILE A 89 -19.97 0.88 11.15
N LEU A 90 -18.72 1.03 10.76
CA LEU A 90 -17.77 -0.07 10.61
C LEU A 90 -17.01 -0.27 11.92
N LYS A 91 -17.31 -1.37 12.64
CA LYS A 91 -16.58 -1.75 13.86
C LYS A 91 -15.46 -2.70 13.50
N LEU A 92 -14.21 -2.29 13.73
CA LEU A 92 -13.02 -3.11 13.54
C LEU A 92 -12.69 -3.88 14.81
N SER A 93 -12.13 -5.08 14.65
CA SER A 93 -11.62 -5.85 15.79
C SER A 93 -10.39 -5.18 16.40
N HIS A 94 -10.39 -4.98 17.71
CA HIS A 94 -9.23 -4.47 18.46
C HIS A 94 -8.18 -5.56 18.74
N SER A 95 -8.59 -6.83 18.67
CA SER A 95 -7.74 -7.96 19.05
C SER A 95 -6.79 -8.36 17.94
N TYR A 96 -5.82 -7.50 17.60
CA TYR A 96 -4.74 -7.89 16.70
C TYR A 96 -3.43 -7.15 16.98
N ALA A 97 -2.31 -7.81 16.63
CA ALA A 97 -0.97 -7.38 17.02
C ALA A 97 -0.53 -5.98 16.50
N HIS A 98 -1.18 -5.45 15.48
CA HIS A 98 -0.80 -4.19 14.82
C HIS A 98 -1.90 -3.11 14.89
N PHE A 99 -2.79 -3.19 15.89
CA PHE A 99 -3.88 -2.23 16.05
C PHE A 99 -3.36 -0.79 16.25
N GLU A 100 -2.37 -0.62 17.11
CA GLU A 100 -1.77 0.68 17.39
C GLU A 100 -1.15 1.31 16.13
N ILE A 101 -0.48 0.50 15.30
CA ILE A 101 0.11 0.96 14.05
C ILE A 101 -0.97 1.37 13.05
N PHE A 102 -2.08 0.62 13.01
CA PHE A 102 -3.22 0.98 12.18
C PHE A 102 -3.83 2.32 12.61
N GLU A 103 -3.99 2.55 13.91
CA GLU A 103 -4.50 3.82 14.43
C GLU A 103 -3.54 4.98 14.15
N GLN A 104 -2.25 4.79 14.38
CA GLN A 104 -1.23 5.80 14.05
C GLN A 104 -1.26 6.15 12.55
N ALA A 105 -1.30 5.15 11.67
CA ALA A 105 -1.38 5.36 10.24
C ALA A 105 -2.67 6.09 9.83
N ARG A 106 -3.81 5.74 10.43
CA ARG A 106 -5.09 6.41 10.20
C ARG A 106 -5.02 7.89 10.59
N TRP A 107 -4.46 8.21 11.74
CA TRP A 107 -4.32 9.59 12.21
C TRP A 107 -3.34 10.38 11.33
N ALA A 108 -2.22 9.78 10.91
CA ALA A 108 -1.27 10.41 10.02
C ALA A 108 -1.88 10.79 8.66
N VAL A 109 -2.82 9.99 8.16
CA VAL A 109 -3.54 10.28 6.90
C VAL A 109 -4.65 11.31 7.09
N LEU A 110 -5.38 11.26 8.20
CA LEU A 110 -6.52 12.17 8.45
C LEU A 110 -6.09 13.56 8.94
N SER A 111 -4.93 13.65 9.58
CA SER A 111 -4.37 14.90 10.10
C SER A 111 -2.94 15.05 9.57
N PRO A 112 -2.76 15.29 8.26
CA PRO A 112 -1.43 15.54 7.75
C PRO A 112 -0.92 16.82 8.40
N SER A 113 -0.05 16.69 9.39
CA SER A 113 0.74 17.82 9.83
C SER A 113 1.57 18.24 8.63
N LEU A 114 1.32 19.41 8.11
CA LEU A 114 2.20 20.04 7.14
C LEU A 114 3.57 20.11 7.83
N ALA A 115 4.43 19.14 7.54
CA ALA A 115 5.81 19.19 7.92
C ALA A 115 6.41 20.37 7.15
N THR A 116 6.52 21.49 7.84
CA THR A 116 7.29 22.66 7.46
C THR A 116 8.77 22.33 7.55
#